data_98241cee5c8bae1526199ff2018c7c14
#
_entry.id   98241cee5c8bae1526199ff2018c7c14
#
_cell.length_a   1.000
_cell.length_b   1.000
_cell.length_c   1.000
_cell.angle_alpha   90.00
_cell.angle_beta   90.00
_cell.angle_gamma   90.00
#
_symmetry.space_group_name_H-M   'P 1'
#
loop_
_entity.id
_entity.type
_entity.pdbx_description
1 polymer ?
#
loop_
_entity_poly.entity_id
_entity_poly.type
_entity_poly.pdbx_seq_one_letter_code
_entity_poly.pdbx_strand_id
1 'polypeptide(L)'
;PGKEHEFELDFPKLMTRAQAIRTKDRGLKLNDIFLSKTDLLGTLGSYFGPLINFVNRISIVRWFMDKIIGIHKDRKLPELATLTFEKWFKNHKSVVQDPIDKVVIFGTCYTNSNDVDLGISAVEILEHNNVECVYPKQQCCGAPHLSPGDFDSFKKQADPNVEELYKWVSKGYKIIVTGPPTCSLTLKSEYPDYLEMSDKAQKISES
;
A
#
# COMPACT_ATOMS: atom_id res chain seq x y z
N PRO A 1 -9.99 -15.22 -12.86
CA PRO A 1 -11.45 -15.32 -12.61
C PRO A 1 -12.27 -15.23 -13.90
N GLY A 2 -11.86 -14.38 -14.88
CA GLY A 2 -12.64 -14.19 -16.12
C GLY A 2 -12.55 -15.31 -17.14
N LYS A 3 -11.46 -16.07 -17.15
CA LYS A 3 -11.21 -17.11 -18.18
C LYS A 3 -12.02 -18.39 -18.01
N GLU A 4 -12.67 -18.57 -16.86
CA GLU A 4 -13.49 -19.76 -16.56
C GLU A 4 -14.99 -19.57 -16.84
N HIS A 5 -15.40 -18.36 -17.23
CA HIS A 5 -16.80 -18.05 -17.53
C HIS A 5 -17.02 -17.96 -19.04
N GLU A 6 -18.14 -18.48 -19.50
CA GLU A 6 -18.53 -18.50 -20.94
C GLU A 6 -18.41 -17.13 -21.64
N PHE A 7 -18.62 -16.04 -20.90
CA PHE A 7 -18.51 -14.66 -21.40
C PHE A 7 -17.22 -13.95 -21.02
N GLU A 8 -16.23 -14.64 -20.45
CA GLU A 8 -14.96 -14.05 -19.97
C GLU A 8 -15.14 -12.78 -19.11
N LEU A 9 -16.20 -12.74 -18.32
CA LEU A 9 -16.63 -11.57 -17.55
C LEU A 9 -15.73 -11.37 -16.33
N ASP A 10 -14.96 -10.27 -16.33
CA ASP A 10 -14.23 -9.80 -15.15
C ASP A 10 -15.12 -8.80 -14.37
N PHE A 11 -15.90 -9.34 -13.43
CA PHE A 11 -16.83 -8.55 -12.63
C PHE A 11 -16.13 -7.48 -11.77
N PRO A 12 -15.00 -7.73 -11.08
CA PRO A 12 -14.22 -6.71 -10.38
C PRO A 12 -13.85 -5.54 -11.28
N LYS A 13 -13.29 -5.78 -12.47
CA LYS A 13 -12.95 -4.71 -13.43
C LYS A 13 -14.17 -3.93 -13.90
N LEU A 14 -15.29 -4.61 -14.15
CA LEU A 14 -16.55 -3.95 -14.52
C LEU A 14 -17.01 -2.98 -13.41
N MET A 15 -16.95 -3.41 -12.14
CA MET A 15 -17.34 -2.59 -11.00
C MET A 15 -16.40 -1.40 -10.81
N THR A 16 -15.09 -1.59 -10.99
CA THR A 16 -14.10 -0.51 -10.93
C THR A 16 -14.35 0.55 -12.01
N ARG A 17 -14.69 0.14 -13.24
CA ARG A 17 -15.09 1.06 -14.32
C ARG A 17 -16.38 1.81 -13.98
N ALA A 18 -17.39 1.13 -13.45
CA ALA A 18 -18.64 1.75 -13.05
C ALA A 18 -18.42 2.82 -11.95
N GLN A 19 -17.54 2.53 -10.97
CA GLN A 19 -17.16 3.50 -9.94
C GLN A 19 -16.41 4.69 -10.54
N ALA A 20 -15.51 4.49 -11.49
CA ALA A 20 -14.79 5.58 -12.16
C ALA A 20 -15.75 6.54 -12.89
N ILE A 21 -16.71 6.00 -13.63
CA ILE A 21 -17.76 6.79 -14.30
C ILE A 21 -18.57 7.59 -13.27
N ARG A 22 -19.02 6.93 -12.20
CA ARG A 22 -19.78 7.59 -11.14
C ARG A 22 -18.99 8.73 -10.48
N THR A 23 -17.70 8.49 -10.21
CA THR A 23 -16.83 9.49 -9.57
C THR A 23 -16.55 10.66 -10.50
N LYS A 24 -16.41 10.41 -11.80
CA LYS A 24 -16.29 11.45 -12.81
C LYS A 24 -17.54 12.33 -12.88
N ASP A 25 -18.73 11.73 -12.78
CA ASP A 25 -20.00 12.43 -12.91
C ASP A 25 -20.42 13.17 -11.62
N ARG A 26 -20.15 12.59 -10.44
CA ARG A 26 -20.68 13.07 -9.15
C ARG A 26 -19.62 13.57 -8.19
N GLY A 27 -18.33 13.42 -8.51
CA GLY A 27 -17.21 13.68 -7.62
C GLY A 27 -17.03 12.62 -6.53
N LEU A 28 -15.93 12.75 -5.79
CA LEU A 28 -15.61 11.89 -4.65
C LEU A 28 -16.40 12.30 -3.42
N LYS A 29 -16.80 11.33 -2.62
CA LYS A 29 -17.39 11.60 -1.30
C LYS A 29 -16.30 12.04 -0.32
N LEU A 30 -16.65 12.84 0.69
CA LEU A 30 -15.70 13.31 1.70
C LEU A 30 -14.99 12.19 2.45
N ASN A 31 -15.70 11.10 2.77
CA ASN A 31 -15.11 9.93 3.40
C ASN A 31 -14.10 9.22 2.50
N ASP A 32 -14.36 9.13 1.18
CA ASP A 32 -13.45 8.51 0.22
C ASP A 32 -12.16 9.34 0.10
N ILE A 33 -12.29 10.67 0.05
CA ILE A 33 -11.13 11.60 0.04
C ILE A 33 -10.29 11.45 1.31
N PHE A 34 -10.93 11.34 2.47
CA PHE A 34 -10.21 11.21 3.75
C PHE A 34 -9.51 9.86 3.85
N LEU A 35 -10.22 8.76 3.56
CA LEU A 35 -9.73 7.40 3.72
C LEU A 35 -8.68 7.01 2.68
N SER A 36 -8.66 7.65 1.52
CA SER A 36 -7.66 7.38 0.48
C SER A 36 -6.29 8.03 0.75
N LYS A 37 -6.21 9.08 1.60
CA LYS A 37 -4.95 9.77 1.94
C LYS A 37 -4.12 9.04 2.99
N THR A 38 -3.85 7.77 2.77
CA THR A 38 -3.13 6.89 3.73
C THR A 38 -1.70 7.35 4.02
N ASP A 39 -0.99 7.88 3.02
CA ASP A 39 0.38 8.38 3.19
C ASP A 39 0.44 9.62 4.09
N LEU A 40 -0.52 10.53 3.92
CA LEU A 40 -0.62 11.72 4.77
C LEU A 40 -0.95 11.32 6.22
N LEU A 41 -1.91 10.41 6.39
CA LEU A 41 -2.29 9.90 7.71
C LEU A 41 -1.12 9.14 8.37
N GLY A 42 -0.37 8.34 7.62
CA GLY A 42 0.83 7.66 8.09
C GLY A 42 1.93 8.63 8.49
N THR A 43 2.17 9.67 7.69
CA THR A 43 3.17 10.71 7.99
C THR A 43 2.82 11.48 9.26
N LEU A 44 1.57 11.96 9.39
CA LEU A 44 1.10 12.61 10.60
C LEU A 44 1.17 11.66 11.82
N GLY A 45 0.84 10.39 11.61
CA GLY A 45 0.93 9.34 12.61
C GLY A 45 2.33 9.14 13.14
N SER A 46 3.36 9.24 12.29
CA SER A 46 4.75 9.08 12.70
C SER A 46 5.25 10.17 13.66
N TYR A 47 4.62 11.34 13.65
CA TYR A 47 4.95 12.45 14.57
C TYR A 47 4.05 12.49 15.80
N PHE A 48 2.77 12.18 15.64
CA PHE A 48 1.75 12.34 16.68
C PHE A 48 1.05 11.03 17.06
N GLY A 49 1.63 9.88 16.70
CA GLY A 49 1.02 8.55 16.90
C GLY A 49 0.42 8.33 18.29
N PRO A 50 1.18 8.52 19.40
CA PRO A 50 0.64 8.33 20.75
C PRO A 50 -0.56 9.22 21.05
N LEU A 51 -0.53 10.49 20.61
CA LEU A 51 -1.63 11.44 20.81
C LEU A 51 -2.86 11.01 19.99
N ILE A 52 -2.67 10.64 18.71
CA ILE A 52 -3.75 10.19 17.85
C ILE A 52 -4.35 8.90 18.40
N ASN A 53 -3.53 7.96 18.83
CA ASN A 53 -3.98 6.71 19.44
C ASN A 53 -4.79 6.97 20.72
N PHE A 54 -4.36 7.90 21.56
CA PHE A 54 -5.11 8.31 22.74
C PHE A 54 -6.46 8.95 22.37
N VAL A 55 -6.46 9.90 21.44
CA VAL A 55 -7.67 10.61 20.97
C VAL A 55 -8.68 9.62 20.35
N ASN A 56 -8.20 8.63 19.61
CA ASN A 56 -9.04 7.59 19.00
C ASN A 56 -9.74 6.68 20.03
N ARG A 57 -9.33 6.68 21.29
CA ARG A 57 -9.98 5.92 22.38
C ARG A 57 -11.10 6.71 23.07
N ILE A 58 -11.21 8.01 22.80
CA ILE A 58 -12.21 8.89 23.42
C ILE A 58 -13.56 8.70 22.76
N SER A 59 -14.57 8.29 23.51
CA SER A 59 -15.92 7.94 22.99
C SER A 59 -16.57 9.09 22.22
N ILE A 60 -16.43 10.34 22.69
CA ILE A 60 -17.03 11.50 22.02
C ILE A 60 -16.36 11.76 20.65
N VAL A 61 -15.06 11.56 20.53
CA VAL A 61 -14.33 11.67 19.24
C VAL A 61 -14.83 10.59 18.29
N ARG A 62 -14.98 9.36 18.78
CA ARG A 62 -15.53 8.23 18.00
C ARG A 62 -16.95 8.50 17.51
N TRP A 63 -17.77 9.13 18.34
CA TRP A 63 -19.13 9.53 17.96
C TRP A 63 -19.11 10.57 16.83
N PHE A 64 -18.23 11.59 16.90
CA PHE A 64 -18.05 12.57 15.82
C PHE A 64 -17.54 11.93 14.54
N MET A 65 -16.58 11.00 14.62
CA MET A 65 -16.08 10.28 13.44
C MET A 65 -17.17 9.44 12.77
N ASP A 66 -18.06 8.84 13.54
CA ASP A 66 -19.22 8.10 13.03
C ASP A 66 -20.16 9.02 12.25
N LYS A 67 -20.48 10.20 12.79
CA LYS A 67 -21.42 11.15 12.18
C LYS A 67 -20.87 11.89 10.98
N ILE A 68 -19.58 12.24 10.98
CA ILE A 68 -18.96 13.10 9.96
C ILE A 68 -18.27 12.26 8.88
N ILE A 69 -17.49 11.26 9.28
CA ILE A 69 -16.65 10.47 8.36
C ILE A 69 -17.33 9.15 7.99
N GLY A 70 -18.36 8.71 8.76
CA GLY A 70 -19.04 7.43 8.55
C GLY A 70 -18.23 6.22 9.04
N ILE A 71 -17.24 6.41 9.92
CA ILE A 71 -16.52 5.33 10.58
C ILE A 71 -17.26 4.97 11.86
N HIS A 72 -17.90 3.79 11.88
CA HIS A 72 -18.69 3.36 13.03
C HIS A 72 -17.90 3.49 14.35
N LYS A 73 -18.56 4.04 15.39
CA LYS A 73 -17.92 4.36 16.67
C LYS A 73 -17.22 3.17 17.35
N ASP A 74 -17.75 1.95 17.19
CA ASP A 74 -17.22 0.73 17.81
C ASP A 74 -16.15 0.02 16.93
N ARG A 75 -15.87 0.54 15.72
CA ARG A 75 -14.82 -0.02 14.87
C ARG A 75 -13.45 0.30 15.47
N LYS A 76 -12.69 -0.73 15.83
CA LYS A 76 -11.30 -0.56 16.24
C LYS A 76 -10.47 -0.07 15.06
N LEU A 77 -9.79 1.06 15.23
CA LEU A 77 -8.82 1.56 14.26
C LEU A 77 -7.45 0.98 14.61
N PRO A 78 -6.62 0.64 13.60
CA PRO A 78 -5.24 0.25 13.83
C PRO A 78 -4.49 1.35 14.58
N GLU A 79 -3.65 0.99 15.53
CA GLU A 79 -2.80 1.95 16.22
C GLU A 79 -1.68 2.41 15.29
N LEU A 80 -1.27 3.66 15.46
CA LEU A 80 -0.15 4.23 14.72
C LEU A 80 1.14 3.96 15.49
N ALA A 81 2.14 3.45 14.79
CA ALA A 81 3.46 3.19 15.34
C ALA A 81 4.22 4.50 15.62
N THR A 82 5.04 4.51 16.66
CA THR A 82 5.91 5.65 17.01
C THR A 82 7.16 5.73 16.13
N LEU A 83 7.61 4.58 15.64
CA LEU A 83 8.72 4.44 14.71
C LEU A 83 8.19 3.81 13.43
N THR A 84 8.42 4.42 12.28
CA THR A 84 8.02 3.83 11.00
C THR A 84 9.02 2.78 10.55
N PHE A 85 8.54 1.81 9.75
CA PHE A 85 9.43 0.80 9.16
C PHE A 85 10.54 1.43 8.31
N GLU A 86 10.24 2.48 7.53
CA GLU A 86 11.23 3.23 6.78
C GLU A 86 12.36 3.78 7.66
N LYS A 87 12.01 4.38 8.80
CA LYS A 87 13.01 4.90 9.75
C LYS A 87 13.84 3.80 10.38
N TRP A 88 13.19 2.67 10.71
CA TRP A 88 13.89 1.50 11.21
C TRP A 88 14.88 0.98 10.17
N PHE A 89 14.43 0.77 8.91
CA PHE A 89 15.25 0.22 7.84
C PHE A 89 16.45 1.11 7.52
N LYS A 90 16.30 2.43 7.55
CA LYS A 90 17.42 3.39 7.34
C LYS A 90 18.53 3.24 8.38
N ASN A 91 18.21 2.79 9.60
CA ASN A 91 19.17 2.58 10.67
C ASN A 91 19.60 1.11 10.81
N HIS A 92 18.92 0.21 10.13
CA HIS A 92 19.21 -1.21 10.10
C HIS A 92 20.53 -1.46 9.38
N LYS A 93 21.34 -2.37 9.91
CA LYS A 93 22.60 -2.83 9.31
C LYS A 93 22.42 -4.29 8.95
N SER A 94 22.37 -4.55 7.67
CA SER A 94 22.32 -5.93 7.18
C SER A 94 23.55 -6.72 7.64
N VAL A 95 23.30 -7.97 8.02
CA VAL A 95 24.32 -8.95 8.41
C VAL A 95 24.68 -9.90 7.26
N VAL A 96 24.03 -9.74 6.12
CA VAL A 96 24.19 -10.63 4.96
C VAL A 96 25.55 -10.41 4.31
N GLN A 97 26.28 -11.51 4.08
CA GLN A 97 27.53 -11.56 3.33
C GLN A 97 27.38 -12.60 2.22
N ASP A 98 27.78 -12.25 0.99
CA ASP A 98 27.62 -13.11 -0.19
C ASP A 98 26.19 -13.64 -0.37
N PRO A 99 25.23 -12.75 -0.66
CA PRO A 99 23.81 -13.10 -0.69
C PRO A 99 23.50 -14.15 -1.77
N ILE A 100 22.68 -15.15 -1.42
CA ILE A 100 22.21 -16.16 -2.38
C ILE A 100 21.04 -15.66 -3.24
N ASP A 101 20.31 -14.65 -2.79
CA ASP A 101 19.23 -13.99 -3.51
C ASP A 101 19.09 -12.53 -3.06
N LYS A 102 18.33 -11.72 -3.81
CA LYS A 102 18.18 -10.29 -3.60
C LYS A 102 16.73 -9.87 -3.75
N VAL A 103 16.23 -9.10 -2.78
CA VAL A 103 14.83 -8.68 -2.77
C VAL A 103 14.67 -7.19 -2.47
N VAL A 104 13.66 -6.61 -3.09
CA VAL A 104 13.10 -5.32 -2.71
C VAL A 104 11.95 -5.55 -1.76
N ILE A 105 11.99 -4.93 -0.60
CA ILE A 105 10.86 -4.90 0.32
C ILE A 105 9.92 -3.78 -0.08
N PHE A 106 8.73 -4.13 -0.55
CA PHE A 106 7.63 -3.18 -0.68
C PHE A 106 6.86 -3.14 0.64
N GLY A 107 7.23 -2.19 1.50
CA GLY A 107 6.58 -1.98 2.79
C GLY A 107 5.31 -1.19 2.59
N THR A 108 4.17 -1.87 2.71
CA THR A 108 2.87 -1.22 2.56
C THR A 108 2.69 -0.09 3.57
N CYS A 109 1.73 0.83 3.31
CA CYS A 109 1.42 1.90 4.26
C CYS A 109 1.05 1.36 5.65
N TYR A 110 0.40 0.19 5.72
CA TYR A 110 0.08 -0.50 6.97
C TYR A 110 1.33 -0.98 7.70
N THR A 111 2.23 -1.68 7.02
CA THR A 111 3.51 -2.13 7.59
C THR A 111 4.38 -0.94 8.00
N ASN A 112 4.38 0.13 7.22
CA ASN A 112 5.21 1.30 7.51
C ASN A 112 4.73 2.08 8.74
N SER A 113 3.42 2.16 8.97
CA SER A 113 2.85 3.11 9.94
C SER A 113 2.03 2.48 11.08
N ASN A 114 1.66 1.20 10.97
CA ASN A 114 0.81 0.53 11.95
C ASN A 114 1.48 -0.71 12.54
N ASP A 115 1.89 -1.65 11.70
CA ASP A 115 2.48 -2.93 12.10
C ASP A 115 3.93 -3.04 11.60
N VAL A 116 4.80 -2.29 12.25
CA VAL A 116 6.22 -2.20 11.87
C VAL A 116 6.95 -3.51 12.14
N ASP A 117 6.55 -4.24 13.17
CA ASP A 117 7.16 -5.52 13.55
C ASP A 117 6.98 -6.58 12.45
N LEU A 118 5.90 -6.51 11.68
CA LEU A 118 5.71 -7.38 10.52
C LEU A 118 6.80 -7.18 9.46
N GLY A 119 7.13 -5.92 9.18
CA GLY A 119 8.20 -5.60 8.22
C GLY A 119 9.58 -5.98 8.74
N ILE A 120 9.84 -5.72 10.02
CA ILE A 120 11.10 -6.09 10.70
C ILE A 120 11.29 -7.60 10.64
N SER A 121 10.31 -8.37 11.07
CA SER A 121 10.37 -9.84 11.06
C SER A 121 10.58 -10.40 9.65
N ALA A 122 9.95 -9.78 8.64
CA ALA A 122 10.16 -10.22 7.25
C ALA A 122 11.62 -10.01 6.81
N VAL A 123 12.22 -8.86 7.11
CA VAL A 123 13.64 -8.59 6.80
C VAL A 123 14.56 -9.54 7.57
N GLU A 124 14.34 -9.71 8.87
CA GLU A 124 15.17 -10.59 9.71
C GLU A 124 15.14 -12.05 9.21
N ILE A 125 13.96 -12.56 8.83
CA ILE A 125 13.82 -13.91 8.26
C ILE A 125 14.59 -14.03 6.93
N LEU A 126 14.46 -13.05 6.05
CA LEU A 126 15.12 -13.05 4.76
C LEU A 126 16.65 -12.98 4.92
N GLU A 127 17.14 -12.08 5.76
CA GLU A 127 18.57 -11.94 6.04
C GLU A 127 19.15 -13.17 6.74
N HIS A 128 18.39 -13.79 7.65
CA HIS A 128 18.78 -15.06 8.27
C HIS A 128 18.97 -16.18 7.24
N ASN A 129 18.22 -16.13 6.14
CA ASN A 129 18.37 -17.03 4.99
C ASN A 129 19.35 -16.50 3.94
N ASN A 130 20.22 -15.58 4.29
CA ASN A 130 21.24 -14.98 3.43
C ASN A 130 20.69 -14.32 2.16
N VAL A 131 19.53 -13.65 2.26
CA VAL A 131 18.90 -12.86 1.21
C VAL A 131 19.13 -11.37 1.46
N GLU A 132 19.70 -10.68 0.48
CA GLU A 132 19.90 -9.23 0.54
C GLU A 132 18.57 -8.50 0.45
N CYS A 133 18.26 -7.66 1.44
CA CYS A 133 17.05 -6.84 1.47
C CYS A 133 17.38 -5.37 1.20
N VAL A 134 16.63 -4.75 0.30
CA VAL A 134 16.68 -3.31 0.05
C VAL A 134 15.30 -2.68 0.20
N TYR A 135 15.26 -1.44 0.67
CA TYR A 135 14.04 -0.67 0.85
C TYR A 135 14.16 0.67 0.11
N PRO A 136 13.76 0.73 -1.17
CA PRO A 136 13.83 1.95 -1.96
C PRO A 136 12.76 2.95 -1.52
N LYS A 137 12.85 4.17 -2.06
CA LYS A 137 11.81 5.16 -1.88
C LYS A 137 10.51 4.67 -2.53
N GLN A 138 9.43 4.70 -1.78
CA GLN A 138 8.14 4.20 -2.22
C GLN A 138 6.99 4.99 -1.59
N GLN A 139 5.82 4.89 -2.19
CA GLN A 139 4.56 5.47 -1.71
C GLN A 139 3.54 4.35 -1.50
N CYS A 140 2.33 4.68 -1.02
CA CYS A 140 1.23 3.73 -1.02
C CYS A 140 1.03 3.12 -2.40
N CYS A 141 0.61 1.86 -2.47
CA CYS A 141 0.32 1.18 -3.75
C CYS A 141 -0.80 1.84 -4.56
N GLY A 142 -1.57 2.76 -3.96
CA GLY A 142 -2.67 3.46 -4.63
C GLY A 142 -4.03 2.76 -4.56
N ALA A 143 -4.11 1.51 -4.08
CA ALA A 143 -5.37 0.77 -3.97
C ALA A 143 -6.53 1.54 -3.30
N PRO A 144 -6.32 2.36 -2.25
CA PRO A 144 -7.39 3.16 -1.66
C PRO A 144 -8.03 4.17 -2.61
N HIS A 145 -7.36 4.57 -3.68
CA HIS A 145 -7.90 5.44 -4.73
C HIS A 145 -8.67 4.68 -5.79
N LEU A 146 -8.32 3.42 -6.07
CA LEU A 146 -9.06 2.58 -7.03
C LEU A 146 -10.47 2.27 -6.54
N SER A 147 -10.64 2.00 -5.25
CA SER A 147 -11.94 1.63 -4.68
C SER A 147 -13.04 2.66 -4.95
N PRO A 148 -12.83 3.98 -4.74
CA PRO A 148 -13.80 5.01 -5.11
C PRO A 148 -13.75 5.41 -6.60
N GLY A 149 -12.86 4.85 -7.41
CA GLY A 149 -12.73 5.15 -8.85
C GLY A 149 -11.92 6.42 -9.16
N ASP A 150 -11.04 6.86 -8.25
CA ASP A 150 -10.14 8.00 -8.43
C ASP A 150 -8.85 7.55 -9.13
N PHE A 151 -8.92 7.33 -10.43
CA PHE A 151 -7.79 6.86 -11.23
C PHE A 151 -6.65 7.87 -11.35
N ASP A 152 -6.95 9.17 -11.30
CA ASP A 152 -5.92 10.21 -11.39
C ASP A 152 -5.02 10.21 -10.15
N SER A 153 -5.61 10.09 -8.96
CA SER A 153 -4.84 9.97 -7.72
C SER A 153 -4.14 8.62 -7.62
N PHE A 154 -4.76 7.53 -8.12
CA PHE A 154 -4.12 6.23 -8.21
C PHE A 154 -2.83 6.30 -9.04
N LYS A 155 -2.89 6.84 -10.26
CA LYS A 155 -1.72 6.99 -11.13
C LYS A 155 -0.62 7.82 -10.49
N LYS A 156 -0.97 8.96 -9.87
CA LYS A 156 0.01 9.82 -9.18
C LYS A 156 0.80 9.10 -8.09
N GLN A 157 0.20 8.11 -7.42
CA GLN A 157 0.89 7.30 -6.42
C GLN A 157 1.60 6.09 -7.02
N ALA A 158 1.01 5.46 -8.01
CA ALA A 158 1.53 4.24 -8.60
C ALA A 158 2.74 4.48 -9.51
N ASP A 159 2.70 5.53 -10.35
CA ASP A 159 3.75 5.80 -11.33
C ASP A 159 5.17 5.95 -10.71
N PRO A 160 5.37 6.71 -9.61
CA PRO A 160 6.67 6.75 -8.96
C PRO A 160 7.13 5.40 -8.40
N ASN A 161 6.20 4.57 -7.93
CA ASN A 161 6.52 3.22 -7.47
C ASN A 161 6.98 2.33 -8.64
N VAL A 162 6.30 2.40 -9.78
CA VAL A 162 6.68 1.65 -10.99
C VAL A 162 8.08 2.03 -11.43
N GLU A 163 8.38 3.33 -11.53
CA GLU A 163 9.71 3.80 -11.93
C GLU A 163 10.80 3.35 -10.97
N GLU A 164 10.55 3.40 -9.68
CA GLU A 164 11.54 3.03 -8.68
C GLU A 164 11.73 1.51 -8.59
N LEU A 165 10.64 0.74 -8.52
CA LEU A 165 10.70 -0.72 -8.44
C LEU A 165 11.32 -1.33 -9.71
N TYR A 166 10.99 -0.78 -10.88
CA TYR A 166 11.57 -1.24 -12.14
C TYR A 166 13.10 -1.14 -12.20
N LYS A 167 13.70 -0.10 -11.57
CA LYS A 167 15.17 0.02 -11.48
C LYS A 167 15.81 -1.16 -10.75
N TRP A 168 15.12 -1.68 -9.74
CA TRP A 168 15.61 -2.80 -8.94
C TRP A 168 15.34 -4.15 -9.62
N VAL A 169 14.14 -4.33 -10.16
CA VAL A 169 13.78 -5.52 -10.94
C VAL A 169 14.72 -5.69 -12.14
N SER A 170 15.09 -4.59 -12.81
CA SER A 170 16.07 -4.60 -13.91
C SER A 170 17.48 -5.03 -13.48
N LYS A 171 17.80 -4.95 -12.19
CA LYS A 171 19.05 -5.45 -11.60
C LYS A 171 18.92 -6.89 -11.06
N GLY A 172 17.79 -7.56 -11.29
CA GLY A 172 17.54 -8.94 -10.87
C GLY A 172 16.97 -9.10 -9.45
N TYR A 173 16.51 -8.01 -8.81
CA TYR A 173 15.81 -8.10 -7.53
C TYR A 173 14.37 -8.58 -7.72
N LYS A 174 13.90 -9.46 -6.83
CA LYS A 174 12.49 -9.85 -6.70
C LYS A 174 11.78 -8.89 -5.75
N ILE A 175 10.46 -8.81 -5.84
CA ILE A 175 9.67 -7.93 -4.97
C ILE A 175 8.95 -8.77 -3.90
N ILE A 176 9.17 -8.40 -2.65
CA ILE A 176 8.42 -8.94 -1.49
C ILE A 176 7.51 -7.84 -0.94
N VAL A 177 6.21 -8.08 -1.00
CA VAL A 177 5.20 -7.16 -0.43
C VAL A 177 4.89 -7.58 0.99
N THR A 178 5.19 -6.70 1.95
CA THR A 178 4.87 -6.95 3.36
C THR A 178 3.54 -6.32 3.73
N GLY A 179 2.65 -7.10 4.36
CA GLY A 179 1.37 -6.61 4.88
C GLY A 179 0.14 -7.07 4.07
N PRO A 180 -0.88 -6.21 3.91
CA PRO A 180 -2.15 -6.61 3.31
C PRO A 180 -2.03 -7.16 1.89
N PRO A 181 -2.71 -8.27 1.56
CA PRO A 181 -2.67 -8.89 0.23
C PRO A 181 -3.21 -7.98 -0.88
N THR A 182 -4.01 -6.96 -0.53
CA THR A 182 -4.49 -5.94 -1.49
C THR A 182 -3.35 -5.24 -2.20
N CYS A 183 -2.25 -4.90 -1.50
CA CYS A 183 -1.11 -4.23 -2.12
C CYS A 183 -0.38 -5.16 -3.09
N SER A 184 -0.26 -6.45 -2.77
CA SER A 184 0.28 -7.46 -3.68
C SER A 184 -0.58 -7.59 -4.93
N LEU A 185 -1.90 -7.67 -4.77
CA LEU A 185 -2.85 -7.69 -5.89
C LEU A 185 -2.70 -6.43 -6.77
N THR A 186 -2.57 -5.26 -6.13
CA THR A 186 -2.42 -3.99 -6.85
C THR A 186 -1.15 -3.98 -7.71
N LEU A 187 0.00 -4.36 -7.15
CA LEU A 187 1.24 -4.42 -7.92
C LEU A 187 1.18 -5.49 -9.02
N LYS A 188 0.56 -6.62 -8.74
CA LYS A 188 0.56 -7.80 -9.63
C LYS A 188 -0.46 -7.71 -10.76
N SER A 189 -1.62 -7.11 -10.50
CA SER A 189 -2.73 -7.11 -11.46
C SER A 189 -3.17 -5.70 -11.86
N GLU A 190 -3.33 -4.78 -10.89
CA GLU A 190 -3.90 -3.46 -11.18
C GLU A 190 -2.90 -2.52 -11.88
N TYR A 191 -1.61 -2.61 -11.55
CA TYR A 191 -0.58 -1.81 -12.22
C TYR A 191 -0.49 -2.11 -13.72
N PRO A 192 -0.35 -3.37 -14.17
CA PRO A 192 -0.36 -3.68 -15.60
C PRO A 192 -1.65 -3.29 -16.31
N ASP A 193 -2.79 -3.39 -15.61
CA ASP A 193 -4.11 -3.15 -16.21
C ASP A 193 -4.46 -1.67 -16.37
N TYR A 194 -3.97 -0.78 -15.47
CA TYR A 194 -4.46 0.60 -15.38
C TYR A 194 -3.40 1.68 -15.59
N LEU A 195 -2.11 1.32 -15.60
CA LEU A 195 -1.03 2.28 -15.81
C LEU A 195 -0.59 2.32 -17.28
N GLU A 196 -0.18 3.51 -17.72
CA GLU A 196 0.33 3.71 -19.10
C GLU A 196 1.70 3.07 -19.30
N MET A 197 2.47 2.86 -18.22
CA MET A 197 3.77 2.16 -18.21
C MET A 197 3.60 0.63 -18.14
N SER A 198 2.73 0.06 -18.97
CA SER A 198 2.34 -1.36 -18.92
C SER A 198 3.53 -2.32 -18.96
N ASP A 199 4.54 -2.07 -19.80
CA ASP A 199 5.72 -2.95 -19.93
C ASP A 199 6.56 -3.01 -18.64
N LYS A 200 6.75 -1.86 -17.96
CA LYS A 200 7.45 -1.81 -16.66
C LYS A 200 6.61 -2.46 -15.57
N ALA A 201 5.32 -2.15 -15.56
CA ALA A 201 4.36 -2.71 -14.61
C ALA A 201 4.24 -4.23 -14.76
N GLN A 202 4.27 -4.74 -16.00
CA GLN A 202 4.27 -6.18 -16.27
C GLN A 202 5.53 -6.87 -15.70
N LYS A 203 6.71 -6.31 -15.88
CA LYS A 203 7.94 -6.86 -15.28
C LYS A 203 7.93 -6.86 -13.76
N ILE A 204 7.34 -5.83 -13.14
CA ILE A 204 7.13 -5.78 -11.69
C ILE A 204 6.16 -6.88 -11.25
N SER A 205 5.09 -7.11 -12.01
CA SER A 205 4.09 -8.15 -11.74
C SER A 205 4.67 -9.56 -11.76
N GLU A 206 5.69 -9.80 -12.57
CA GLU A 206 6.35 -11.08 -12.77
C GLU A 206 7.50 -11.34 -11.78
N SER A 207 7.95 -10.32 -11.07
CA SER A 207 9.07 -10.37 -10.11
C SER A 207 8.62 -10.71 -8.70
#